data_e87927efeb2ac776012159290d25b16f
#
_entry.id   e87927efeb2ac776012159290d25b16f
#
_cell.length_a   1.000
_cell.length_b   1.000
_cell.length_c   1.000
_cell.angle_alpha   90.00
_cell.angle_beta   90.00
_cell.angle_gamma   90.00
#
_symmetry.space_group_name_H-M   'P 1'
#
loop_
_entity.id
_entity.type
_entity.pdbx_description
1 polymer ?
#
loop_
_entity_poly.entity_id
_entity_poly.type
_entity_poly.pdbx_seq_one_letter_code
_entity_poly.pdbx_strand_id
1 'polypeptide(L)'
;MIRLNYSYFYGLNEKYPMKNYLLFVSISLISLFSYSQQLSVESIWKKYEFGSQGVDGFKSMKDGLHFTKLSEIEGKLAITKHKITDSEGKGEVLVTDAQLTFNGKVIDVNDYEFNDEESKLLITTNTKSIYRRSYTAEYYLLDLVSKKIDQLDAKHSPQTLAEYSPDGTKVSYIYKNDIYVKDLKTGKARKLTLDGKSNKVINGTTDWVYEEEFGITKAYDWSPDSKKIAFLRFNEKQVKEFSLTYYKNELYPENYTFKYPKAGEANSVVTAHLLDVKSSKISTINVGEYEYIPRLQWSNVENKLILLTLNRHQNHLKYHLIDATSKKASSKVFFEEKSATYVEIDNN
;
A
#
# COMPACT_ATOMS: atom_id res chain seq x y z
N MET A 1 68.39 29.90 23.37
CA MET A 1 68.21 30.15 24.84
C MET A 1 67.27 31.37 24.91
N ILE A 2 65.94 31.12 25.02
CA ILE A 2 64.94 32.17 25.07
C ILE A 2 64.65 32.45 26.55
N ARG A 3 65.09 33.63 27.03
CA ARG A 3 64.73 34.12 28.35
C ARG A 3 63.28 34.61 28.30
N LEU A 4 62.38 33.87 28.92
CA LEU A 4 61.04 34.33 29.26
C LEU A 4 61.13 35.34 30.42
N ASN A 5 60.67 36.58 30.12
CA ASN A 5 60.68 37.68 31.08
C ASN A 5 59.52 37.51 32.07
N TYR A 6 59.83 37.24 33.31
CA TYR A 6 58.89 36.98 34.41
C TYR A 6 58.05 38.20 34.86
N SER A 7 58.29 39.39 34.26
CA SER A 7 57.63 40.64 34.70
C SER A 7 56.19 40.83 34.21
N TYR A 8 55.67 39.94 33.35
CA TYR A 8 54.31 40.09 32.82
C TYR A 8 53.23 39.41 33.69
N PHE A 9 53.61 38.60 34.67
CA PHE A 9 52.64 37.87 35.50
C PHE A 9 52.17 38.60 36.75
N TYR A 10 52.83 39.68 37.17
CA TYR A 10 52.44 40.42 38.39
C TYR A 10 51.34 41.43 38.21
N GLY A 11 50.95 41.76 36.98
CA GLY A 11 49.90 42.75 36.67
C GLY A 11 48.49 42.19 36.54
N LEU A 12 48.35 40.84 36.53
CA LEU A 12 47.04 40.20 36.28
C LEU A 12 46.26 39.83 37.57
N ASN A 13 46.86 40.01 38.76
CA ASN A 13 46.25 39.60 40.00
C ASN A 13 45.21 40.56 40.58
N GLU A 14 45.11 41.78 40.09
CA GLU A 14 44.17 42.76 40.69
C GLU A 14 42.82 42.90 39.92
N LYS A 15 42.71 42.38 38.68
CA LYS A 15 41.48 42.58 37.90
C LYS A 15 40.54 41.39 37.77
N TYR A 16 41.00 40.16 38.07
CA TYR A 16 40.13 38.98 37.95
C TYR A 16 40.43 37.95 39.05
N PRO A 17 39.50 37.69 39.97
CA PRO A 17 39.69 36.73 41.05
C PRO A 17 39.90 35.33 40.48
N MET A 18 40.85 34.58 41.06
CA MET A 18 41.30 33.24 40.67
C MET A 18 40.12 32.25 40.46
N LYS A 19 38.97 32.48 41.11
CA LYS A 19 37.70 31.77 40.86
C LYS A 19 37.21 31.83 39.41
N ASN A 20 37.45 32.93 38.71
CA ASN A 20 37.00 33.09 37.31
C ASN A 20 37.90 32.34 36.33
N TYR A 21 39.18 32.19 36.62
CA TYR A 21 40.10 31.39 35.81
C TYR A 21 39.81 29.90 35.99
N LEU A 22 39.53 29.46 37.19
CA LEU A 22 39.11 28.08 37.47
C LEU A 22 37.80 27.72 36.77
N LEU A 23 36.85 28.65 36.76
CA LEU A 23 35.58 28.48 36.02
C LEU A 23 35.82 28.40 34.51
N PHE A 24 36.68 29.27 33.95
CA PHE A 24 37.01 29.26 32.52
C PHE A 24 37.76 27.98 32.11
N VAL A 25 38.70 27.51 32.92
CA VAL A 25 39.43 26.25 32.69
C VAL A 25 38.48 25.06 32.80
N SER A 26 37.54 25.08 33.75
CA SER A 26 36.53 24.02 33.91
C SER A 26 35.57 23.96 32.71
N ILE A 27 35.11 25.13 32.20
CA ILE A 27 34.24 25.19 31.01
C ILE A 27 35.01 24.74 29.75
N SER A 28 36.29 25.12 29.62
CA SER A 28 37.12 24.68 28.51
C SER A 28 37.44 23.18 28.56
N LEU A 29 37.58 22.60 29.74
CA LEU A 29 37.74 21.16 29.90
C LEU A 29 36.45 20.36 29.59
N ILE A 30 35.28 20.91 29.94
CA ILE A 30 33.99 20.29 29.61
C ILE A 30 33.77 20.27 28.10
N SER A 31 34.18 21.29 27.34
CA SER A 31 34.06 21.34 25.90
C SER A 31 34.96 20.32 25.17
N LEU A 32 36.03 19.81 25.83
CA LEU A 32 36.89 18.78 25.25
C LEU A 32 36.29 17.35 25.33
N PHE A 33 35.21 17.19 26.12
CA PHE A 33 34.46 15.92 26.21
C PHE A 33 33.19 15.90 25.36
N SER A 34 33.03 16.84 24.42
CA SER A 34 31.98 16.75 23.43
C SER A 34 32.30 15.59 22.48
N TYR A 35 31.87 14.40 22.83
CA TYR A 35 31.85 13.29 21.88
C TYR A 35 30.83 13.63 20.80
N SER A 36 31.33 14.13 19.68
CA SER A 36 30.53 14.12 18.45
C SER A 36 30.26 12.65 18.12
N GLN A 37 29.00 12.26 18.07
CA GLN A 37 28.61 10.93 17.63
C GLN A 37 29.06 10.75 16.20
N GLN A 38 30.08 9.95 15.98
CA GLN A 38 30.66 9.75 14.66
C GLN A 38 29.69 8.90 13.84
N LEU A 39 29.10 9.50 12.81
CA LEU A 39 28.29 8.78 11.84
C LEU A 39 29.13 7.69 11.16
N SER A 40 28.70 6.46 11.23
CA SER A 40 29.34 5.33 10.58
C SER A 40 28.33 4.53 9.77
N VAL A 41 28.79 3.83 8.76
CA VAL A 41 27.93 2.89 7.99
C VAL A 41 27.32 1.85 8.94
N GLU A 42 28.06 1.43 9.95
CA GLU A 42 27.56 0.49 10.95
C GLU A 42 26.43 1.07 11.81
N SER A 43 26.56 2.32 12.29
CA SER A 43 25.50 2.98 13.08
C SER A 43 24.24 3.23 12.24
N ILE A 44 24.38 3.58 10.97
CA ILE A 44 23.26 3.87 10.08
C ILE A 44 22.53 2.56 9.66
N TRP A 45 23.30 1.59 9.12
CA TRP A 45 22.71 0.45 8.41
C TRP A 45 22.62 -0.84 9.22
N LYS A 46 23.55 -1.09 10.17
CA LYS A 46 23.54 -2.31 10.97
C LYS A 46 22.80 -2.16 12.29
N LYS A 47 23.01 -1.03 12.96
CA LYS A 47 22.40 -0.77 14.27
C LYS A 47 21.10 0.04 14.18
N TYR A 48 20.82 0.66 13.03
CA TYR A 48 19.66 1.53 12.81
C TYR A 48 19.49 2.62 13.90
N GLU A 49 20.61 3.17 14.40
CA GLU A 49 20.62 4.15 15.51
C GLU A 49 19.84 5.43 15.18
N PHE A 50 19.67 5.75 13.89
CA PHE A 50 18.97 6.93 13.38
C PHE A 50 17.63 6.57 12.72
N GLY A 51 17.15 5.33 12.91
CA GLY A 51 15.84 4.93 12.41
C GLY A 51 14.75 5.77 13.07
N SER A 52 13.79 6.28 12.28
CA SER A 52 12.61 6.92 12.83
C SER A 52 11.77 5.89 13.58
N GLN A 53 11.28 6.25 14.75
CA GLN A 53 10.23 5.47 15.41
C GLN A 53 8.92 5.78 14.67
N GLY A 54 8.42 4.80 13.93
CA GLY A 54 7.11 4.86 13.29
C GLY A 54 6.02 4.36 14.25
N VAL A 55 4.79 4.71 13.97
CA VAL A 55 3.63 4.04 14.57
C VAL A 55 3.28 2.88 13.66
N ASP A 56 3.54 1.65 14.12
CA ASP A 56 3.31 0.45 13.32
C ASP A 56 1.81 0.19 13.13
N GLY A 57 1.43 0.01 11.88
CA GLY A 57 0.25 -0.71 11.39
C GLY A 57 -1.06 -0.53 12.16
N PHE A 58 -1.46 0.70 12.51
CA PHE A 58 -2.76 0.91 13.13
C PHE A 58 -3.87 1.07 12.09
N LYS A 59 -5.05 0.57 12.40
CA LYS A 59 -6.28 0.74 11.60
C LYS A 59 -7.25 1.63 12.38
N SER A 60 -7.57 2.82 11.86
CA SER A 60 -8.59 3.69 12.47
C SER A 60 -9.96 3.03 12.43
N MET A 61 -10.73 3.16 13.49
CA MET A 61 -12.12 2.71 13.52
C MET A 61 -13.07 3.83 13.11
N LYS A 62 -14.25 3.47 12.64
CA LYS A 62 -15.27 4.40 12.12
C LYS A 62 -15.82 5.37 13.16
N ASP A 63 -15.72 5.02 14.44
CA ASP A 63 -16.18 5.91 15.52
C ASP A 63 -15.28 7.16 15.68
N GLY A 64 -14.12 7.21 15.00
CA GLY A 64 -13.17 8.32 15.06
C GLY A 64 -12.49 8.49 16.44
N LEU A 65 -12.71 7.56 17.37
CA LEU A 65 -12.21 7.60 18.74
C LEU A 65 -11.23 6.48 19.04
N HIS A 66 -11.27 5.41 18.25
CA HIS A 66 -10.48 4.21 18.47
C HIS A 66 -9.67 3.84 17.23
N PHE A 67 -8.63 3.05 17.47
CA PHE A 67 -7.87 2.35 16.44
C PHE A 67 -7.56 0.93 16.90
N THR A 68 -7.24 0.05 15.97
CA THR A 68 -6.77 -1.29 16.26
C THR A 68 -5.35 -1.49 15.72
N LYS A 69 -4.59 -2.38 16.31
CA LYS A 69 -3.26 -2.80 15.84
C LYS A 69 -2.99 -4.26 16.15
N LEU A 70 -2.04 -4.84 15.42
CA LEU A 70 -1.44 -6.11 15.81
C LEU A 70 -0.60 -5.91 17.07
N SER A 71 -0.72 -6.82 18.03
CA SER A 71 -0.01 -6.77 19.31
C SER A 71 0.43 -8.17 19.71
N GLU A 72 1.45 -8.24 20.53
CA GLU A 72 1.86 -9.46 21.19
C GLU A 72 1.51 -9.37 22.68
N ILE A 73 0.72 -10.34 23.17
CA ILE A 73 0.32 -10.43 24.58
C ILE A 73 0.76 -11.78 25.10
N GLU A 74 1.66 -11.80 26.07
CA GLU A 74 2.23 -13.03 26.66
C GLU A 74 2.80 -13.99 25.59
N GLY A 75 3.49 -13.45 24.58
CA GLY A 75 4.09 -14.21 23.50
C GLY A 75 3.08 -14.72 22.45
N LYS A 76 1.84 -14.23 22.45
CA LYS A 76 0.77 -14.62 21.53
C LYS A 76 0.26 -13.45 20.72
N LEU A 77 -0.01 -13.69 19.45
CA LEU A 77 -0.57 -12.69 18.56
C LEU A 77 -2.01 -12.32 18.96
N ALA A 78 -2.30 -11.03 18.96
CA ALA A 78 -3.62 -10.49 19.20
C ALA A 78 -3.89 -9.27 18.32
N ILE A 79 -5.15 -8.96 18.06
CA ILE A 79 -5.58 -7.66 17.55
C ILE A 79 -6.16 -6.90 18.75
N THR A 80 -5.60 -5.74 19.06
CA THR A 80 -6.01 -4.92 20.19
C THR A 80 -6.67 -3.62 19.73
N LYS A 81 -7.67 -3.17 20.48
CA LYS A 81 -8.38 -1.91 20.29
C LYS A 81 -7.90 -0.89 21.33
N HIS A 82 -7.57 0.31 20.89
CA HIS A 82 -7.05 1.41 21.70
C HIS A 82 -7.89 2.67 21.51
N LYS A 83 -7.92 3.53 22.52
CA LYS A 83 -8.40 4.91 22.35
C LYS A 83 -7.29 5.77 21.74
N ILE A 84 -7.63 6.67 20.81
CA ILE A 84 -6.66 7.61 20.22
C ILE A 84 -6.01 8.48 21.31
N THR A 85 -6.76 8.81 22.36
CA THR A 85 -6.26 9.62 23.51
C THR A 85 -5.41 8.85 24.50
N ASP A 86 -5.33 7.51 24.39
CA ASP A 86 -4.57 6.61 25.25
C ASP A 86 -3.88 5.54 24.40
N SER A 87 -2.98 5.99 23.55
CA SER A 87 -2.26 5.11 22.61
C SER A 87 -1.21 4.20 23.27
N GLU A 88 -0.71 4.58 24.46
CA GLU A 88 0.29 3.82 25.21
C GLU A 88 -0.32 2.77 26.14
N GLY A 89 -1.62 2.84 26.38
CA GLY A 89 -2.36 1.86 27.17
C GLY A 89 -2.33 0.46 26.54
N LYS A 90 -2.55 -0.58 27.38
CA LYS A 90 -2.53 -1.99 26.92
C LYS A 90 -3.62 -2.30 25.87
N GLY A 91 -4.63 -1.45 25.75
CA GLY A 91 -5.77 -1.68 24.88
C GLY A 91 -6.68 -2.85 25.31
N GLU A 92 -7.82 -2.95 24.67
CA GLU A 92 -8.76 -4.08 24.83
C GLU A 92 -8.42 -5.14 23.77
N VAL A 93 -8.40 -6.42 24.17
CA VAL A 93 -8.20 -7.53 23.22
C VAL A 93 -9.47 -7.74 22.41
N LEU A 94 -9.43 -7.43 21.12
CA LEU A 94 -10.53 -7.64 20.20
C LEU A 94 -10.52 -9.07 19.61
N VAL A 95 -9.34 -9.57 19.26
CA VAL A 95 -9.11 -10.90 18.70
C VAL A 95 -7.90 -11.55 19.35
N THR A 96 -8.04 -12.81 19.76
CA THR A 96 -6.98 -13.63 20.34
C THR A 96 -6.38 -14.59 19.31
N ASP A 97 -5.20 -15.16 19.60
CA ASP A 97 -4.56 -16.22 18.82
C ASP A 97 -5.46 -17.46 18.63
N ALA A 98 -6.25 -17.81 19.63
CA ALA A 98 -7.22 -18.90 19.54
C ALA A 98 -8.28 -18.66 18.46
N GLN A 99 -8.71 -17.41 18.29
CA GLN A 99 -9.66 -17.00 17.24
C GLN A 99 -8.99 -16.88 15.86
N LEU A 100 -7.68 -16.73 15.82
CA LEU A 100 -6.86 -16.73 14.59
C LEU A 100 -6.38 -18.15 14.22
N THR A 101 -6.97 -19.20 14.83
CA THR A 101 -6.58 -20.59 14.58
C THR A 101 -7.52 -21.22 13.57
N PHE A 102 -6.97 -21.71 12.47
CA PHE A 102 -7.68 -22.45 11.42
C PHE A 102 -7.07 -23.85 11.26
N ASN A 103 -7.90 -24.90 11.31
CA ASN A 103 -7.47 -26.30 11.23
C ASN A 103 -6.32 -26.66 12.20
N GLY A 104 -6.36 -26.12 13.43
CA GLY A 104 -5.38 -26.39 14.48
C GLY A 104 -4.06 -25.63 14.34
N LYS A 105 -3.93 -24.73 13.36
CA LYS A 105 -2.74 -23.90 13.14
C LYS A 105 -3.11 -22.43 13.32
N VAL A 106 -2.32 -21.71 14.11
CA VAL A 106 -2.43 -20.25 14.25
C VAL A 106 -1.99 -19.61 12.93
N ILE A 107 -2.79 -18.67 12.42
CA ILE A 107 -2.51 -17.88 11.23
C ILE A 107 -1.53 -16.78 11.60
N ASP A 108 -0.41 -16.72 10.89
CA ASP A 108 0.55 -15.61 10.97
C ASP A 108 -0.02 -14.42 10.19
N VAL A 109 -0.48 -13.38 10.90
CA VAL A 109 -1.20 -12.25 10.30
C VAL A 109 -0.21 -11.23 9.79
N ASN A 110 -0.18 -11.03 8.46
CA ASN A 110 0.60 -9.97 7.84
C ASN A 110 -0.17 -8.63 7.84
N ASP A 111 -1.47 -8.65 7.61
CA ASP A 111 -2.38 -7.49 7.65
C ASP A 111 -3.82 -7.95 7.87
N TYR A 112 -4.72 -7.01 8.18
CA TYR A 112 -6.15 -7.28 8.29
C TYR A 112 -6.97 -6.04 7.93
N GLU A 113 -8.20 -6.23 7.47
CA GLU A 113 -9.13 -5.14 7.17
C GLU A 113 -10.53 -5.46 7.70
N PHE A 114 -11.23 -4.45 8.20
CA PHE A 114 -12.63 -4.56 8.60
C PHE A 114 -13.55 -4.48 7.38
N ASN A 115 -14.70 -5.16 7.48
CA ASN A 115 -15.84 -4.79 6.65
C ASN A 115 -16.42 -3.44 7.12
N ASP A 116 -17.33 -2.86 6.33
CA ASP A 116 -17.90 -1.53 6.61
C ASP A 116 -18.61 -1.43 7.98
N GLU A 117 -19.19 -2.50 8.48
CA GLU A 117 -19.84 -2.56 9.80
C GLU A 117 -18.88 -2.88 10.96
N GLU A 118 -17.59 -3.05 10.70
CA GLU A 118 -16.56 -3.46 11.69
C GLU A 118 -16.94 -4.75 12.45
N SER A 119 -17.76 -5.60 11.85
CA SER A 119 -18.24 -6.87 12.41
C SER A 119 -17.44 -8.09 11.93
N LYS A 120 -16.62 -7.93 10.89
CA LYS A 120 -15.80 -8.99 10.28
C LYS A 120 -14.41 -8.47 9.92
N LEU A 121 -13.45 -9.38 9.93
CA LEU A 121 -12.10 -9.13 9.46
C LEU A 121 -11.77 -9.96 8.22
N LEU A 122 -11.14 -9.34 7.26
CA LEU A 122 -10.41 -9.97 6.18
C LEU A 122 -8.94 -10.00 6.58
N ILE A 123 -8.41 -11.19 6.85
CA ILE A 123 -7.05 -11.40 7.34
C ILE A 123 -6.16 -11.79 6.16
N THR A 124 -5.04 -11.11 6.01
CA THR A 124 -4.00 -11.37 4.99
C THR A 124 -2.84 -12.12 5.61
N THR A 125 -2.43 -13.22 4.98
CA THR A 125 -1.29 -14.04 5.42
C THR A 125 -0.52 -14.63 4.25
N ASN A 126 0.66 -15.20 4.50
CA ASN A 126 1.49 -15.89 3.51
C ASN A 126 1.76 -15.04 2.27
N THR A 127 2.08 -13.76 2.48
CA THR A 127 2.35 -12.81 1.40
C THR A 127 3.62 -13.19 0.63
N LYS A 128 3.56 -13.08 -0.71
CA LYS A 128 4.70 -13.24 -1.62
C LYS A 128 4.72 -12.11 -2.62
N SER A 129 5.78 -11.32 -2.61
CA SER A 129 5.93 -10.17 -3.52
C SER A 129 5.86 -10.61 -4.99
N ILE A 130 5.18 -9.80 -5.80
CA ILE A 130 5.19 -9.89 -7.26
C ILE A 130 6.20 -8.87 -7.80
N TYR A 131 5.98 -7.58 -7.47
CA TYR A 131 6.89 -6.47 -7.75
C TYR A 131 7.20 -5.72 -6.45
N ARG A 132 7.39 -4.40 -6.51
CA ARG A 132 7.76 -3.58 -5.36
C ARG A 132 6.64 -3.49 -4.31
N ARG A 133 5.38 -3.38 -4.74
CA ARG A 133 4.20 -3.13 -3.90
C ARG A 133 3.18 -4.25 -3.96
N SER A 134 3.07 -4.91 -5.12
CA SER A 134 2.11 -5.99 -5.33
C SER A 134 2.60 -7.31 -4.73
N TYR A 135 1.65 -8.08 -4.25
CA TYR A 135 1.90 -9.40 -3.68
C TYR A 135 0.70 -10.33 -3.88
N THR A 136 0.97 -11.63 -3.85
CA THR A 136 -0.05 -12.65 -3.64
C THR A 136 -0.14 -12.97 -2.16
N ALA A 137 -1.32 -13.37 -1.69
CA ALA A 137 -1.56 -13.75 -0.30
C ALA A 137 -2.61 -14.85 -0.18
N GLU A 138 -2.70 -15.46 0.98
CA GLU A 138 -3.87 -16.21 1.42
C GLU A 138 -4.73 -15.31 2.29
N TYR A 139 -6.05 -15.45 2.15
CA TYR A 139 -6.99 -14.63 2.90
C TYR A 139 -7.94 -15.48 3.72
N TYR A 140 -8.25 -14.99 4.92
CA TYR A 140 -9.21 -15.60 5.84
C TYR A 140 -10.27 -14.57 6.27
N LEU A 141 -11.45 -15.07 6.54
CA LEU A 141 -12.60 -14.29 7.00
C LEU A 141 -12.88 -14.65 8.45
N LEU A 142 -12.73 -13.72 9.36
CA LEU A 142 -13.08 -13.87 10.78
C LEU A 142 -14.34 -13.05 11.08
N ASP A 143 -15.39 -13.72 11.50
CA ASP A 143 -16.60 -13.07 12.03
C ASP A 143 -16.40 -12.78 13.53
N LEU A 144 -16.45 -11.51 13.89
CA LEU A 144 -16.16 -11.05 15.26
C LEU A 144 -17.28 -11.39 16.27
N VAL A 145 -18.50 -11.67 15.80
CA VAL A 145 -19.63 -12.02 16.64
C VAL A 145 -19.61 -13.52 16.94
N SER A 146 -19.59 -14.35 15.90
CA SER A 146 -19.60 -15.82 16.05
C SER A 146 -18.22 -16.39 16.37
N LYS A 147 -17.15 -15.60 16.24
CA LYS A 147 -15.74 -16.00 16.41
C LYS A 147 -15.29 -17.09 15.44
N LYS A 148 -16.03 -17.28 14.35
CA LYS A 148 -15.71 -18.27 13.33
C LYS A 148 -14.74 -17.70 12.32
N ILE A 149 -13.71 -18.48 12.00
CA ILE A 149 -12.73 -18.18 10.93
C ILE A 149 -12.85 -19.21 9.81
N ASP A 150 -12.89 -18.73 8.56
CA ASP A 150 -12.90 -19.56 7.35
C ASP A 150 -11.91 -19.02 6.32
N GLN A 151 -11.31 -19.89 5.50
CA GLN A 151 -10.50 -19.45 4.38
C GLN A 151 -11.38 -18.79 3.30
N LEU A 152 -10.91 -17.67 2.72
CA LEU A 152 -11.66 -16.94 1.70
C LEU A 152 -12.01 -17.87 0.52
N ASP A 153 -11.02 -18.47 -0.11
CA ASP A 153 -11.23 -19.42 -1.21
C ASP A 153 -10.00 -20.31 -1.38
N ALA A 154 -10.07 -21.52 -0.83
CA ALA A 154 -8.98 -22.50 -0.91
C ALA A 154 -8.71 -22.98 -2.36
N LYS A 155 -9.77 -23.01 -3.21
CA LYS A 155 -9.66 -23.48 -4.59
C LYS A 155 -8.89 -22.50 -5.49
N HIS A 156 -9.05 -21.21 -5.22
CA HIS A 156 -8.44 -20.15 -6.01
C HIS A 156 -7.49 -19.34 -5.11
N SER A 157 -6.43 -20.00 -4.64
CA SER A 157 -5.38 -19.44 -3.79
C SER A 157 -3.99 -19.70 -4.40
N PRO A 158 -2.98 -18.82 -4.18
CA PRO A 158 -3.09 -17.52 -3.51
C PRO A 158 -3.82 -16.47 -4.38
N GLN A 159 -4.44 -15.48 -3.73
CA GLN A 159 -5.12 -14.37 -4.37
C GLN A 159 -4.30 -13.09 -4.29
N THR A 160 -4.78 -12.02 -4.95
CA THR A 160 -4.32 -10.66 -4.75
C THR A 160 -5.53 -9.74 -4.50
N LEU A 161 -5.32 -8.62 -3.78
CA LEU A 161 -6.27 -7.51 -3.66
C LEU A 161 -7.67 -7.94 -3.21
N ALA A 162 -7.77 -8.83 -2.22
CA ALA A 162 -9.07 -9.18 -1.68
C ALA A 162 -9.65 -8.00 -0.87
N GLU A 163 -10.95 -7.71 -1.06
CA GLU A 163 -11.65 -6.66 -0.31
C GLU A 163 -13.15 -6.95 -0.19
N TYR A 164 -13.77 -6.45 0.87
CA TYR A 164 -15.21 -6.51 1.03
C TYR A 164 -15.94 -5.60 0.03
N SER A 165 -17.14 -6.04 -0.42
CA SER A 165 -18.07 -5.10 -1.02
C SER A 165 -18.56 -4.10 0.04
N PRO A 166 -18.96 -2.85 -0.33
CA PRO A 166 -19.45 -1.86 0.62
C PRO A 166 -20.60 -2.34 1.52
N ASP A 167 -21.48 -3.20 1.00
CA ASP A 167 -22.58 -3.82 1.78
C ASP A 167 -22.13 -4.99 2.68
N GLY A 168 -20.83 -5.31 2.70
CA GLY A 168 -20.26 -6.41 3.51
C GLY A 168 -20.76 -7.82 3.17
N THR A 169 -21.53 -7.98 2.07
CA THR A 169 -22.14 -9.28 1.71
C THR A 169 -21.28 -10.14 0.80
N LYS A 170 -20.25 -9.55 0.20
CA LYS A 170 -19.35 -10.21 -0.76
C LYS A 170 -17.89 -9.83 -0.50
N VAL A 171 -16.98 -10.63 -1.04
CA VAL A 171 -15.55 -10.30 -1.15
C VAL A 171 -15.12 -10.49 -2.59
N SER A 172 -14.52 -9.44 -3.19
CA SER A 172 -13.82 -9.53 -4.48
C SER A 172 -12.35 -9.86 -4.26
N TYR A 173 -11.72 -10.49 -5.23
CA TYR A 173 -10.28 -10.74 -5.28
C TYR A 173 -9.84 -11.04 -6.71
N ILE A 174 -8.54 -10.94 -6.95
CA ILE A 174 -7.93 -11.33 -8.23
C ILE A 174 -7.26 -12.71 -8.06
N TYR A 175 -7.53 -13.59 -9.02
CA TYR A 175 -6.83 -14.85 -9.15
C TYR A 175 -6.48 -15.13 -10.62
N LYS A 176 -5.19 -15.34 -10.89
CA LYS A 176 -4.67 -15.56 -12.25
C LYS A 176 -5.15 -14.51 -13.26
N ASN A 177 -5.03 -13.23 -12.90
CA ASN A 177 -5.38 -12.06 -13.71
C ASN A 177 -6.89 -11.91 -14.02
N ASP A 178 -7.77 -12.58 -13.28
CA ASP A 178 -9.22 -12.42 -13.41
C ASP A 178 -9.88 -12.03 -12.09
N ILE A 179 -10.94 -11.23 -12.19
CA ILE A 179 -11.76 -10.79 -11.05
C ILE A 179 -12.70 -11.92 -10.65
N TYR A 180 -12.68 -12.24 -9.37
CA TYR A 180 -13.61 -13.15 -8.71
C TYR A 180 -14.40 -12.42 -7.64
N VAL A 181 -15.60 -12.90 -7.37
CA VAL A 181 -16.43 -12.46 -6.25
C VAL A 181 -16.99 -13.67 -5.52
N LYS A 182 -16.77 -13.71 -4.21
CA LYS A 182 -17.39 -14.69 -3.30
C LYS A 182 -18.58 -14.05 -2.60
N ASP A 183 -19.73 -14.69 -2.69
CA ASP A 183 -20.92 -14.36 -1.92
C ASP A 183 -20.81 -15.02 -0.54
N LEU A 184 -20.83 -14.21 0.52
CA LEU A 184 -20.57 -14.68 1.89
C LEU A 184 -21.74 -15.44 2.50
N LYS A 185 -22.97 -15.20 2.00
CA LYS A 185 -24.16 -15.93 2.45
C LYS A 185 -24.19 -17.36 1.91
N THR A 186 -23.84 -17.53 0.63
CA THR A 186 -23.90 -18.84 -0.03
C THR A 186 -22.56 -19.58 -0.02
N GLY A 187 -21.47 -18.89 0.29
CA GLY A 187 -20.09 -19.39 0.22
C GLY A 187 -19.58 -19.61 -1.21
N LYS A 188 -20.36 -19.28 -2.24
CA LYS A 188 -20.00 -19.53 -3.63
C LYS A 188 -19.14 -18.42 -4.20
N ALA A 189 -18.00 -18.78 -4.79
CA ALA A 189 -17.18 -17.89 -5.57
C ALA A 189 -17.50 -18.00 -7.06
N ARG A 190 -17.52 -16.86 -7.76
CA ARG A 190 -17.72 -16.78 -9.22
C ARG A 190 -16.60 -16.00 -9.87
N LYS A 191 -16.10 -16.52 -10.97
CA LYS A 191 -15.21 -15.83 -11.89
C LYS A 191 -16.02 -14.84 -12.74
N LEU A 192 -15.67 -13.56 -12.75
CA LEU A 192 -16.46 -12.52 -13.42
C LEU A 192 -15.82 -11.99 -14.71
N THR A 193 -14.48 -12.05 -14.83
CA THR A 193 -13.76 -11.85 -16.09
C THR A 193 -13.18 -13.18 -16.55
N LEU A 194 -12.97 -13.39 -17.88
CA LEU A 194 -12.71 -14.73 -18.41
C LEU A 194 -11.45 -14.82 -19.28
N ASP A 195 -10.79 -13.70 -19.54
CA ASP A 195 -9.69 -13.61 -20.49
C ASP A 195 -8.34 -13.30 -19.85
N GLY A 196 -8.28 -13.27 -18.50
CA GLY A 196 -7.06 -13.10 -17.74
C GLY A 196 -6.03 -14.17 -18.07
N LYS A 197 -4.82 -13.75 -18.43
CA LYS A 197 -3.73 -14.65 -18.80
C LYS A 197 -2.39 -13.98 -18.58
N SER A 198 -1.47 -14.65 -17.90
CA SER A 198 -0.11 -14.18 -17.67
C SER A 198 0.56 -13.73 -18.97
N ASN A 199 1.24 -12.59 -18.94
CA ASN A 199 1.92 -11.94 -20.06
C ASN A 199 1.02 -11.63 -21.28
N LYS A 200 -0.29 -11.52 -21.06
CA LYS A 200 -1.25 -11.21 -22.14
C LYS A 200 -2.36 -10.26 -21.72
N VAL A 201 -3.11 -10.60 -20.67
CA VAL A 201 -4.28 -9.82 -20.23
C VAL A 201 -4.34 -9.84 -18.70
N ILE A 202 -4.51 -8.66 -18.12
CA ILE A 202 -4.68 -8.46 -16.69
C ILE A 202 -6.00 -7.73 -16.47
N ASN A 203 -6.84 -8.21 -15.56
CA ASN A 203 -8.09 -7.58 -15.17
C ASN A 203 -8.06 -7.23 -13.69
N GLY A 204 -8.21 -5.95 -13.33
CA GLY A 204 -8.41 -5.48 -11.96
C GLY A 204 -7.16 -5.35 -11.09
N THR A 205 -5.99 -5.81 -11.56
CA THR A 205 -4.69 -5.41 -11.03
C THR A 205 -3.88 -4.75 -12.14
N THR A 206 -2.68 -4.26 -11.86
CA THR A 206 -1.89 -3.48 -12.80
C THR A 206 -0.77 -4.29 -13.42
N ASP A 207 -0.22 -3.78 -14.52
CA ASP A 207 1.06 -4.19 -15.05
C ASP A 207 2.22 -3.50 -14.29
N TRP A 208 3.46 -3.83 -14.65
CA TRP A 208 4.65 -3.27 -14.01
C TRP A 208 4.72 -1.74 -14.12
N VAL A 209 4.36 -1.15 -15.29
CA VAL A 209 4.44 0.30 -15.53
C VAL A 209 3.51 1.06 -14.59
N TYR A 210 2.27 0.62 -14.42
CA TYR A 210 1.31 1.28 -13.56
C TYR A 210 1.66 1.14 -12.08
N GLU A 211 2.26 0.03 -11.68
CA GLU A 211 2.74 -0.13 -10.32
C GLU A 211 3.93 0.79 -10.02
N GLU A 212 4.91 0.87 -10.91
CA GLU A 212 6.12 1.66 -10.68
C GLU A 212 5.93 3.15 -10.93
N GLU A 213 5.26 3.53 -12.03
CA GLU A 213 5.17 4.92 -12.47
C GLU A 213 3.96 5.66 -11.89
N PHE A 214 2.82 4.99 -11.74
CA PHE A 214 1.61 5.60 -11.17
C PHE A 214 1.35 5.22 -9.72
N GLY A 215 2.16 4.33 -9.13
CA GLY A 215 2.09 3.96 -7.71
C GLY A 215 0.84 3.17 -7.32
N ILE A 216 0.16 2.53 -8.28
CA ILE A 216 -1.06 1.76 -8.03
C ILE A 216 -0.88 0.28 -8.30
N THR A 217 -1.47 -0.57 -7.48
CA THR A 217 -1.55 -2.03 -7.67
C THR A 217 -2.99 -2.48 -7.90
N LYS A 218 -3.94 -1.78 -7.30
CA LYS A 218 -5.38 -2.05 -7.41
C LYS A 218 -5.96 -1.24 -8.56
N ALA A 219 -6.50 -1.94 -9.55
CA ALA A 219 -7.08 -1.36 -10.75
C ALA A 219 -8.58 -1.73 -10.89
N TYR A 220 -9.28 -1.88 -9.77
CA TYR A 220 -10.74 -2.02 -9.72
C TYR A 220 -11.31 -1.34 -8.49
N ASP A 221 -12.60 -1.03 -8.53
CA ASP A 221 -13.29 -0.38 -7.42
C ASP A 221 -14.78 -0.77 -7.40
N TRP A 222 -15.33 -1.01 -6.21
CA TRP A 222 -16.74 -1.33 -6.01
C TRP A 222 -17.62 -0.08 -6.09
N SER A 223 -18.77 -0.18 -6.78
CA SER A 223 -19.78 0.86 -6.64
C SER A 223 -20.33 0.90 -5.21
N PRO A 224 -20.68 2.09 -4.67
CA PRO A 224 -21.20 2.23 -3.31
C PRO A 224 -22.41 1.34 -3.00
N ASP A 225 -23.23 1.03 -4.01
CA ASP A 225 -24.38 0.12 -3.90
C ASP A 225 -24.05 -1.38 -4.04
N SER A 226 -22.77 -1.72 -4.13
CA SER A 226 -22.24 -3.10 -4.25
C SER A 226 -22.77 -3.91 -5.46
N LYS A 227 -23.33 -3.22 -6.49
CA LYS A 227 -23.88 -3.89 -7.67
C LYS A 227 -22.94 -3.96 -8.84
N LYS A 228 -21.96 -3.05 -8.90
CA LYS A 228 -21.02 -2.95 -10.01
C LYS A 228 -19.58 -2.92 -9.50
N ILE A 229 -18.67 -3.35 -10.35
CA ILE A 229 -17.23 -3.15 -10.22
C ILE A 229 -16.76 -2.38 -11.45
N ALA A 230 -16.13 -1.23 -11.24
CA ALA A 230 -15.36 -0.56 -12.28
C ALA A 230 -13.94 -1.14 -12.27
N PHE A 231 -13.35 -1.41 -13.44
CA PHE A 231 -12.00 -1.97 -13.47
C PHE A 231 -11.24 -1.57 -14.73
N LEU A 232 -9.93 -1.59 -14.65
CA LEU A 232 -9.02 -1.46 -15.78
C LEU A 232 -8.62 -2.86 -16.27
N ARG A 233 -8.57 -2.98 -17.58
CA ARG A 233 -8.11 -4.16 -18.31
C ARG A 233 -6.87 -3.79 -19.11
N PHE A 234 -5.78 -4.49 -18.86
CA PHE A 234 -4.50 -4.30 -19.52
C PHE A 234 -4.30 -5.39 -20.57
N ASN A 235 -4.08 -5.00 -21.82
CA ASN A 235 -3.63 -5.89 -22.86
C ASN A 235 -2.14 -5.65 -23.10
N GLU A 236 -1.30 -6.51 -22.52
CA GLU A 236 0.16 -6.40 -22.56
C GLU A 236 0.81 -7.28 -23.65
N LYS A 237 0.02 -7.84 -24.58
CA LYS A 237 0.53 -8.75 -25.62
C LYS A 237 1.65 -8.12 -26.46
N GLN A 238 1.55 -6.82 -26.74
CA GLN A 238 2.53 -6.07 -27.53
C GLN A 238 3.75 -5.61 -26.74
N VAL A 239 3.66 -5.60 -25.40
CA VAL A 239 4.77 -5.18 -24.55
C VAL A 239 5.89 -6.21 -24.63
N LYS A 240 7.12 -5.76 -24.82
CA LYS A 240 8.29 -6.63 -24.90
C LYS A 240 8.63 -7.18 -23.50
N GLU A 241 9.27 -8.35 -23.52
CA GLU A 241 9.75 -8.99 -22.30
C GLU A 241 11.19 -8.53 -22.00
N PHE A 242 11.49 -8.45 -20.72
CA PHE A 242 12.81 -8.20 -20.19
C PHE A 242 13.14 -9.27 -19.15
N SER A 243 14.40 -9.73 -19.12
CA SER A 243 14.85 -10.74 -18.18
C SER A 243 15.89 -10.14 -17.23
N LEU A 244 15.64 -10.32 -15.93
CA LEU A 244 16.62 -10.07 -14.87
C LEU A 244 17.27 -11.38 -14.47
N THR A 245 18.59 -11.39 -14.33
CA THR A 245 19.34 -12.55 -13.89
C THR A 245 19.65 -12.41 -12.40
N TYR A 246 19.13 -13.32 -11.58
CA TYR A 246 19.38 -13.39 -10.15
C TYR A 246 20.45 -14.43 -9.82
N TYR A 247 21.56 -13.97 -9.26
CA TYR A 247 22.65 -14.81 -8.74
C TYR A 247 22.38 -15.11 -7.25
N LYS A 248 21.40 -15.96 -6.99
CA LYS A 248 21.09 -16.43 -5.64
C LYS A 248 22.15 -17.45 -5.26
N ASN A 249 23.01 -17.30 -4.35
CA ASN A 249 24.03 -18.24 -3.83
C ASN A 249 23.95 -19.70 -4.36
N GLU A 250 23.47 -19.87 -5.57
CA GLU A 250 23.27 -21.12 -6.31
C GLU A 250 24.30 -21.23 -7.41
N LEU A 251 24.58 -22.47 -7.85
CA LEU A 251 25.56 -22.73 -8.93
C LEU A 251 25.14 -22.10 -10.27
N TYR A 252 23.84 -22.06 -10.54
CA TYR A 252 23.28 -21.45 -11.75
C TYR A 252 22.33 -20.32 -11.39
N PRO A 253 22.39 -19.19 -12.13
CA PRO A 253 21.48 -18.09 -11.91
C PRO A 253 20.06 -18.42 -12.35
N GLU A 254 19.08 -17.75 -11.74
CA GLU A 254 17.68 -17.79 -12.15
C GLU A 254 17.36 -16.56 -13.00
N ASN A 255 16.67 -16.75 -14.14
CA ASN A 255 16.17 -15.66 -14.95
C ASN A 255 14.70 -15.38 -14.61
N TYR A 256 14.42 -14.15 -14.19
CA TYR A 256 13.07 -13.65 -13.99
C TYR A 256 12.66 -12.79 -15.19
N THR A 257 11.70 -13.27 -15.98
CA THR A 257 11.24 -12.63 -17.22
C THR A 257 9.83 -12.10 -17.04
N PHE A 258 9.61 -10.83 -17.38
CA PHE A 258 8.32 -10.14 -17.27
C PHE A 258 8.17 -9.06 -18.35
N LYS A 259 6.95 -8.55 -18.52
CA LYS A 259 6.63 -7.48 -19.46
C LYS A 259 7.20 -6.16 -18.96
N TYR A 260 8.10 -5.56 -19.74
CA TYR A 260 8.81 -4.34 -19.38
C TYR A 260 9.11 -3.51 -20.63
N PRO A 261 8.33 -2.45 -20.90
CA PRO A 261 8.60 -1.57 -22.04
C PRO A 261 9.78 -0.65 -21.71
N LYS A 262 10.80 -0.64 -22.56
CA LYS A 262 11.85 0.37 -22.49
C LYS A 262 11.34 1.69 -23.04
N ALA A 263 12.05 2.79 -22.73
CA ALA A 263 11.73 4.13 -23.24
C ALA A 263 11.50 4.13 -24.75
N GLY A 264 10.41 4.72 -25.20
CA GLY A 264 9.99 4.76 -26.60
C GLY A 264 9.24 3.54 -27.12
N GLU A 265 9.19 2.43 -26.38
CA GLU A 265 8.47 1.21 -26.75
C GLU A 265 6.96 1.32 -26.44
N ALA A 266 6.19 0.36 -26.95
CA ALA A 266 4.76 0.30 -26.73
C ALA A 266 4.42 -0.13 -25.30
N ASN A 267 3.49 0.59 -24.67
CA ASN A 267 2.89 0.21 -23.40
C ASN A 267 1.77 -0.83 -23.58
N SER A 268 1.22 -1.33 -22.47
CA SER A 268 -0.06 -2.05 -22.48
C SER A 268 -1.17 -1.15 -23.04
N VAL A 269 -2.09 -1.75 -23.81
CA VAL A 269 -3.34 -1.08 -24.15
C VAL A 269 -4.29 -1.24 -22.97
N VAL A 270 -4.59 -0.13 -22.30
CA VAL A 270 -5.43 -0.12 -21.10
C VAL A 270 -6.83 0.38 -21.45
N THR A 271 -7.85 -0.32 -20.99
CA THR A 271 -9.26 0.05 -21.19
C THR A 271 -10.03 -0.02 -19.88
N ALA A 272 -10.99 0.89 -19.70
CA ALA A 272 -11.85 0.93 -18.52
C ALA A 272 -13.20 0.25 -18.80
N HIS A 273 -13.69 -0.49 -17.79
CA HIS A 273 -14.90 -1.28 -17.92
C HIS A 273 -15.79 -1.16 -16.67
N LEU A 274 -17.10 -1.35 -16.90
CA LEU A 274 -18.08 -1.59 -15.86
C LEU A 274 -18.56 -3.03 -15.92
N LEU A 275 -18.48 -3.72 -14.79
CA LEU A 275 -18.92 -5.09 -14.58
C LEU A 275 -20.16 -5.08 -13.69
N ASP A 276 -21.28 -5.61 -14.16
CA ASP A 276 -22.46 -5.90 -13.32
C ASP A 276 -22.25 -7.21 -12.58
N VAL A 277 -22.19 -7.14 -11.26
CA VAL A 277 -21.81 -8.28 -10.41
C VAL A 277 -22.83 -9.41 -10.47
N LYS A 278 -24.15 -9.09 -10.61
CA LYS A 278 -25.20 -10.11 -10.66
C LYS A 278 -25.19 -10.89 -11.96
N SER A 279 -25.13 -10.18 -13.10
CA SER A 279 -25.21 -10.78 -14.43
C SER A 279 -23.87 -11.15 -15.04
N SER A 280 -22.77 -10.70 -14.48
CA SER A 280 -21.40 -10.78 -15.04
C SER A 280 -21.25 -10.09 -16.40
N LYS A 281 -22.16 -9.17 -16.76
CA LYS A 281 -22.07 -8.40 -18.00
C LYS A 281 -21.04 -7.30 -17.86
N ILE A 282 -20.18 -7.20 -18.86
CA ILE A 282 -19.12 -6.18 -18.94
C ILE A 282 -19.47 -5.20 -20.06
N SER A 283 -19.32 -3.92 -19.81
CA SER A 283 -19.42 -2.84 -20.78
C SER A 283 -18.17 -1.96 -20.74
N THR A 284 -17.66 -1.57 -21.90
CA THR A 284 -16.51 -0.69 -22.00
C THR A 284 -16.93 0.76 -21.78
N ILE A 285 -16.12 1.51 -21.04
CA ILE A 285 -16.24 2.95 -20.85
C ILE A 285 -15.42 3.63 -21.95
N ASN A 286 -16.08 4.44 -22.80
CA ASN A 286 -15.37 5.19 -23.84
C ASN A 286 -15.09 6.61 -23.31
N VAL A 287 -13.80 6.99 -23.30
CA VAL A 287 -13.32 8.31 -22.83
C VAL A 287 -12.49 9.05 -23.90
N GLY A 288 -12.56 8.61 -25.17
CA GLY A 288 -11.80 9.20 -26.27
C GLY A 288 -10.35 8.70 -26.34
N GLU A 289 -9.44 9.55 -26.77
CA GLU A 289 -8.03 9.22 -26.97
C GLU A 289 -7.21 9.51 -25.72
N TYR A 290 -6.34 8.58 -25.36
CA TYR A 290 -5.40 8.64 -24.24
C TYR A 290 -4.27 7.61 -24.43
N GLU A 291 -3.21 7.73 -23.66
CA GLU A 291 -2.18 6.69 -23.51
C GLU A 291 -2.36 5.94 -22.19
N TYR A 292 -2.68 6.67 -21.11
CA TYR A 292 -2.79 6.12 -19.76
C TYR A 292 -4.12 6.42 -19.10
N ILE A 293 -4.55 5.52 -18.21
CA ILE A 293 -5.66 5.71 -17.27
C ILE A 293 -5.07 5.57 -15.84
N PRO A 294 -4.45 6.62 -15.29
CA PRO A 294 -3.71 6.51 -14.02
C PRO A 294 -4.62 6.32 -12.80
N ARG A 295 -5.89 6.73 -12.87
CA ARG A 295 -6.84 6.60 -11.74
C ARG A 295 -8.23 6.23 -12.21
N LEU A 296 -8.90 5.42 -11.41
CA LEU A 296 -10.30 5.04 -11.55
C LEU A 296 -10.88 4.87 -10.15
N GLN A 297 -11.97 5.58 -9.82
CA GLN A 297 -12.58 5.55 -8.50
C GLN A 297 -14.07 5.92 -8.56
N TRP A 298 -14.90 5.18 -7.84
CA TRP A 298 -16.27 5.60 -7.62
C TRP A 298 -16.32 6.81 -6.70
N SER A 299 -17.21 7.74 -7.02
CA SER A 299 -17.52 8.87 -6.14
C SER A 299 -18.59 8.47 -5.12
N ASN A 300 -18.74 9.27 -4.06
CA ASN A 300 -19.86 9.10 -3.11
C ASN A 300 -21.22 9.48 -3.70
N VAL A 301 -21.26 10.00 -4.93
CA VAL A 301 -22.52 10.27 -5.66
C VAL A 301 -22.94 9.00 -6.37
N GLU A 302 -24.19 8.61 -6.18
CA GLU A 302 -24.74 7.40 -6.76
C GLU A 302 -24.52 7.31 -8.26
N ASN A 303 -24.07 6.16 -8.74
CA ASN A 303 -23.77 5.87 -10.15
C ASN A 303 -22.76 6.82 -10.82
N LYS A 304 -21.93 7.54 -10.08
CA LYS A 304 -20.88 8.40 -10.65
C LYS A 304 -19.50 7.83 -10.36
N LEU A 305 -18.73 7.65 -11.44
CA LEU A 305 -17.35 7.17 -11.43
C LEU A 305 -16.45 8.28 -11.96
N ILE A 306 -15.32 8.49 -11.33
CA ILE A 306 -14.26 9.39 -11.81
C ILE A 306 -13.16 8.53 -12.45
N LEU A 307 -12.72 8.96 -13.62
CA LEU A 307 -11.65 8.33 -14.35
C LEU A 307 -10.72 9.41 -14.89
N LEU A 308 -9.43 9.24 -14.70
CA LEU A 308 -8.41 10.13 -15.22
C LEU A 308 -7.78 9.54 -16.46
N THR A 309 -7.55 10.38 -17.48
CA THR A 309 -6.77 9.99 -18.66
C THR A 309 -5.61 10.94 -18.89
N LEU A 310 -4.50 10.39 -19.35
CA LEU A 310 -3.27 11.13 -19.58
C LEU A 310 -2.71 10.78 -20.96
N ASN A 311 -2.19 11.79 -21.66
CA ASN A 311 -1.49 11.55 -22.93
C ASN A 311 -0.08 10.99 -22.70
N ARG A 312 0.58 10.48 -23.74
CA ARG A 312 1.90 9.87 -23.64
C ARG A 312 3.00 10.82 -23.16
N HIS A 313 2.91 12.10 -23.51
CA HIS A 313 3.86 13.13 -23.03
C HIS A 313 3.64 13.53 -21.56
N GLN A 314 2.57 13.02 -20.93
CA GLN A 314 2.19 13.29 -19.55
C GLN A 314 2.08 14.79 -19.24
N ASN A 315 1.57 15.57 -20.19
CA ASN A 315 1.40 17.00 -20.05
C ASN A 315 -0.04 17.47 -20.33
N HIS A 316 -0.97 16.53 -20.49
CA HIS A 316 -2.39 16.80 -20.64
C HIS A 316 -3.21 15.73 -19.90
N LEU A 317 -3.66 16.09 -18.72
CA LEU A 317 -4.50 15.27 -17.84
C LEU A 317 -5.96 15.70 -18.00
N LYS A 318 -6.87 14.72 -18.11
CA LYS A 318 -8.32 14.94 -18.19
C LYS A 318 -9.02 14.17 -17.08
N TYR A 319 -9.96 14.82 -16.43
CA TYR A 319 -10.85 14.23 -15.44
C TYR A 319 -12.21 13.98 -16.07
N HIS A 320 -12.63 12.72 -16.12
CA HIS A 320 -13.89 12.30 -16.68
C HIS A 320 -14.87 11.95 -15.56
N LEU A 321 -16.06 12.52 -15.63
CA LEU A 321 -17.21 12.06 -14.85
C LEU A 321 -17.99 11.08 -15.71
N ILE A 322 -18.08 9.83 -15.22
CA ILE A 322 -18.77 8.74 -15.92
C ILE A 322 -20.13 8.55 -15.25
N ASP A 323 -21.19 8.58 -16.04
CA ASP A 323 -22.53 8.22 -15.61
C ASP A 323 -22.76 6.72 -15.90
N ALA A 324 -22.83 5.93 -14.82
CA ALA A 324 -22.98 4.49 -14.87
C ALA A 324 -24.46 4.03 -14.73
N THR A 325 -25.45 4.93 -14.86
CA THR A 325 -26.88 4.58 -14.76
C THR A 325 -27.35 3.77 -15.94
N SER A 326 -26.89 4.07 -17.15
CA SER A 326 -27.30 3.41 -18.38
C SER A 326 -26.44 2.19 -18.75
N LYS A 327 -26.95 1.34 -19.64
CA LYS A 327 -26.18 0.21 -20.20
C LYS A 327 -24.94 0.64 -20.99
N LYS A 328 -24.92 1.85 -21.50
CA LYS A 328 -23.72 2.49 -22.06
C LYS A 328 -23.37 3.66 -21.16
N ALA A 329 -22.27 3.54 -20.45
CA ALA A 329 -21.76 4.62 -19.62
C ALA A 329 -21.45 5.84 -20.51
N SER A 330 -21.97 7.02 -20.12
CA SER A 330 -21.62 8.27 -20.77
C SER A 330 -20.48 8.94 -20.02
N SER A 331 -19.57 9.55 -20.76
CA SER A 331 -18.40 10.24 -20.23
C SER A 331 -18.50 11.73 -20.53
N LYS A 332 -18.18 12.56 -19.55
CA LYS A 332 -18.03 14.01 -19.69
C LYS A 332 -16.71 14.44 -19.05
N VAL A 333 -15.85 15.10 -19.83
CA VAL A 333 -14.69 15.80 -19.27
C VAL A 333 -15.21 17.00 -18.49
N PHE A 334 -14.88 17.09 -17.18
CA PHE A 334 -15.31 18.19 -16.33
C PHE A 334 -14.15 19.06 -15.86
N PHE A 335 -12.91 18.54 -15.96
CA PHE A 335 -11.71 19.29 -15.66
C PHE A 335 -10.55 18.79 -16.55
N GLU A 336 -9.67 19.70 -16.95
CA GLU A 336 -8.43 19.41 -17.67
C GLU A 336 -7.28 20.21 -17.08
N GLU A 337 -6.13 19.58 -17.05
CA GLU A 337 -4.86 20.22 -16.68
C GLU A 337 -3.86 20.05 -17.83
N LYS A 338 -3.21 21.15 -18.21
CA LYS A 338 -2.22 21.19 -19.29
C LYS A 338 -0.98 21.92 -18.81
N SER A 339 0.18 21.41 -19.18
CA SER A 339 1.47 22.03 -18.94
C SER A 339 2.31 22.06 -20.21
N ALA A 340 3.20 23.01 -20.33
CA ALA A 340 4.20 23.02 -21.39
C ALA A 340 5.28 21.93 -21.18
N THR A 341 5.42 21.43 -19.95
CA THR A 341 6.41 20.43 -19.55
C THR A 341 5.76 19.13 -19.09
N TYR A 342 5.21 19.09 -17.89
CA TYR A 342 4.74 17.88 -17.22
C TYR A 342 3.58 18.18 -16.27
N VAL A 343 2.66 17.23 -16.12
CA VAL A 343 1.58 17.25 -15.12
C VAL A 343 1.82 16.11 -14.16
N GLU A 344 1.95 16.42 -12.86
CA GLU A 344 2.10 15.43 -11.80
C GLU A 344 0.77 14.74 -11.52
N ILE A 345 0.81 13.43 -11.29
CA ILE A 345 -0.34 12.66 -10.82
C ILE A 345 -0.18 12.50 -9.30
N ASP A 346 -0.93 13.27 -8.55
CA ASP A 346 -0.96 13.18 -7.09
C ASP A 346 -1.81 11.97 -6.64
N ASN A 347 -1.40 11.36 -5.53
CA ASN A 347 -2.09 10.26 -4.88
C ASN A 347 -2.90 10.72 -3.64
N ASN A 348 -2.85 12.01 -3.31
CA ASN A 348 -3.51 12.59 -2.13
C ASN A 348 -4.92 13.07 -2.43
#